data_723627769a7e5ea9b4993d2644348755
#
_entry.id   723627769a7e5ea9b4993d2644348755
#
_cell.length_a   1.000
_cell.length_b   1.000
_cell.length_c   1.000
_cell.angle_alpha   90.00
_cell.angle_beta   90.00
_cell.angle_gamma   90.00
#
_symmetry.space_group_name_H-M   'P 1'
#
loop_
_entity.id
_entity.type
_entity.pdbx_description
1 polymer ?
#
loop_
_entity_poly.entity_id
_entity_poly.type
_entity_poly.pdbx_seq_one_letter_code
_entity_poly.pdbx_strand_id
1 'polypeptide(L)'
;MPDEGAAGPPSSAPAGGGAIDVVLATRNRARGAERAARAILAAAYPSSSLVVVDQSDDSTTREALREVASDPRVSVIAAPPRGLAAARNLGVASTAAPIVAFTDDDCAPAPGWLEAIAAAFAGDASIGVVFGSVVAADYDRGAGFTPAYRVDRPRTARTLARKPSVEGIGACMAIRRSTWRALGGFDEQLGAGSALRAGEDTDFAVRALLAGAGVRETPAASVTHYGFRAWDEGRATIEGYMIGLGAVHAKMLRLAGPAALRPIAALAWRWIARGPVVDLNHRPPRALRLAAFLRGAWTGWRAPLDRERGHFAAPRR
;
A
#
# COMPACT_ATOMS: atom_id res chain seq x y z
N MET A 1 -19.58 13.08 58.29
CA MET A 1 -19.96 12.59 56.98
C MET A 1 -19.22 13.43 55.94
N PRO A 2 -18.09 12.95 55.38
CA PRO A 2 -17.45 13.65 54.25
C PRO A 2 -18.09 13.19 52.95
N ASP A 3 -18.29 14.16 52.08
CA ASP A 3 -18.87 14.15 50.74
C ASP A 3 -18.04 13.30 49.77
N GLU A 4 -18.65 12.33 49.16
CA GLU A 4 -18.04 11.53 48.10
C GLU A 4 -18.07 12.31 46.79
N GLY A 5 -16.92 12.90 46.46
CA GLY A 5 -16.68 13.54 45.17
C GLY A 5 -16.76 12.52 44.03
N ALA A 6 -17.80 12.62 43.21
CA ALA A 6 -17.97 11.89 41.96
C ALA A 6 -16.79 12.20 41.02
N ALA A 7 -15.94 11.22 40.79
CA ALA A 7 -14.93 11.25 39.74
C ALA A 7 -15.63 11.28 38.36
N GLY A 8 -15.53 12.38 37.66
CA GLY A 8 -15.97 12.50 36.28
C GLY A 8 -15.15 11.58 35.36
N PRO A 9 -15.70 11.15 34.22
CA PRO A 9 -15.00 10.26 33.30
C PRO A 9 -13.74 10.94 32.75
N PRO A 10 -12.64 10.19 32.49
CA PRO A 10 -11.43 10.78 31.94
C PRO A 10 -11.70 11.25 30.50
N SER A 11 -11.85 12.55 30.35
CA SER A 11 -11.81 13.23 29.07
C SER A 11 -10.35 13.47 28.71
N SER A 12 -9.81 12.73 27.77
CA SER A 12 -8.73 13.21 26.92
C SER A 12 -8.68 12.38 25.63
N ALA A 13 -9.48 12.79 24.64
CA ALA A 13 -9.11 12.52 23.27
C ALA A 13 -7.74 13.18 23.01
N PRO A 14 -6.75 12.49 22.43
CA PRO A 14 -5.46 13.12 22.14
C PRO A 14 -5.69 14.26 21.15
N ALA A 15 -5.27 15.47 21.56
CA ALA A 15 -5.33 16.67 20.74
C ALA A 15 -4.55 16.43 19.44
N GLY A 16 -5.26 16.35 18.30
CA GLY A 16 -4.67 16.40 16.95
C GLY A 16 -4.83 15.18 16.04
N GLY A 17 -5.42 14.09 16.48
CA GLY A 17 -5.63 12.92 15.62
C GLY A 17 -6.97 12.96 14.87
N GLY A 18 -6.99 13.38 13.60
CA GLY A 18 -8.19 13.29 12.75
C GLY A 18 -8.62 11.83 12.54
N ALA A 19 -9.89 11.60 12.17
CA ALA A 19 -10.39 10.26 11.87
C ALA A 19 -9.55 9.56 10.78
N ILE A 20 -9.33 8.27 10.96
CA ILE A 20 -8.61 7.41 10.01
C ILE A 20 -9.49 6.21 9.69
N ASP A 21 -9.84 6.02 8.42
CA ASP A 21 -10.48 4.79 7.98
C ASP A 21 -9.43 3.82 7.43
N VAL A 22 -9.67 2.53 7.61
CA VAL A 22 -8.80 1.47 7.10
C VAL A 22 -9.50 0.77 5.94
N VAL A 23 -8.78 0.55 4.85
CA VAL A 23 -9.24 -0.24 3.71
C VAL A 23 -8.42 -1.52 3.62
N LEU A 24 -9.09 -2.66 3.68
CA LEU A 24 -8.55 -4.00 3.51
C LEU A 24 -9.11 -4.61 2.23
N ALA A 25 -8.26 -4.87 1.25
CA ALA A 25 -8.65 -5.60 0.04
C ALA A 25 -8.32 -7.08 0.19
N THR A 26 -9.23 -7.96 -0.24
CA THR A 26 -9.01 -9.41 -0.18
C THR A 26 -9.63 -10.12 -1.39
N ARG A 27 -9.08 -11.28 -1.73
CA ARG A 27 -9.65 -12.19 -2.72
C ARG A 27 -9.24 -13.63 -2.42
N ASN A 28 -10.22 -14.52 -2.20
CA ASN A 28 -10.02 -15.96 -1.97
C ASN A 28 -9.08 -16.30 -0.80
N ARG A 29 -9.08 -15.47 0.27
CA ARG A 29 -8.17 -15.60 1.42
C ARG A 29 -8.92 -15.46 2.75
N ALA A 30 -9.95 -16.27 2.96
CA ALA A 30 -10.87 -16.20 4.10
C ALA A 30 -10.14 -16.05 5.46
N ARG A 31 -9.22 -16.99 5.79
CA ARG A 31 -8.47 -16.96 7.07
C ARG A 31 -7.53 -15.76 7.19
N GLY A 32 -6.92 -15.32 6.08
CA GLY A 32 -6.05 -14.15 6.05
C GLY A 32 -6.84 -12.88 6.33
N ALA A 33 -7.93 -12.68 5.60
CA ALA A 33 -8.82 -11.53 5.74
C ALA A 33 -9.39 -11.42 7.16
N GLU A 34 -9.86 -12.52 7.74
CA GLU A 34 -10.36 -12.55 9.13
C GLU A 34 -9.27 -12.15 10.13
N ARG A 35 -8.08 -12.76 10.03
CA ARG A 35 -6.96 -12.43 10.91
C ARG A 35 -6.56 -10.95 10.79
N ALA A 36 -6.42 -10.44 9.57
CA ALA A 36 -6.06 -9.04 9.33
C ALA A 36 -7.12 -8.09 9.88
N ALA A 37 -8.41 -8.36 9.65
CA ALA A 37 -9.51 -7.55 10.14
C ALA A 37 -9.54 -7.50 11.68
N ARG A 38 -9.38 -8.65 12.36
CA ARG A 38 -9.29 -8.72 13.83
C ARG A 38 -8.08 -7.92 14.35
N ALA A 39 -6.92 -8.02 13.70
CA ALA A 39 -5.72 -7.27 14.09
C ALA A 39 -5.91 -5.75 13.91
N ILE A 40 -6.58 -5.33 12.84
CA ILE A 40 -6.91 -3.91 12.61
C ILE A 40 -7.83 -3.39 13.71
N LEU A 41 -8.88 -4.13 14.08
CA LEU A 41 -9.82 -3.74 15.13
C LEU A 41 -9.14 -3.69 16.51
N ALA A 42 -8.20 -4.59 16.78
CA ALA A 42 -7.42 -4.62 18.02
C ALA A 42 -6.43 -3.45 18.14
N ALA A 43 -6.06 -2.80 17.03
CA ALA A 43 -5.21 -1.60 17.04
C ALA A 43 -5.91 -0.35 17.62
N ALA A 44 -7.19 -0.44 17.94
CA ALA A 44 -7.99 0.44 18.83
C ALA A 44 -7.76 1.96 18.67
N TYR A 45 -7.86 2.50 17.46
CA TYR A 45 -7.83 3.96 17.27
C TYR A 45 -9.24 4.57 17.46
N PRO A 46 -9.43 5.62 18.29
CA PRO A 46 -10.76 6.09 18.75
C PRO A 46 -11.74 6.46 17.64
N SER A 47 -11.26 6.92 16.50
CA SER A 47 -12.09 7.38 15.38
C SER A 47 -11.68 6.66 14.10
N SER A 48 -11.79 5.32 14.09
CA SER A 48 -11.47 4.51 12.92
C SER A 48 -12.62 3.58 12.53
N SER A 49 -12.80 3.39 11.24
CA SER A 49 -13.64 2.34 10.67
C SER A 49 -12.82 1.44 9.74
N LEU A 50 -13.33 0.24 9.49
CA LEU A 50 -12.74 -0.73 8.59
C LEU A 50 -13.68 -1.02 7.43
N VAL A 51 -13.22 -0.80 6.21
CA VAL A 51 -13.89 -1.23 4.98
C VAL A 51 -13.12 -2.40 4.39
N VAL A 52 -13.72 -3.57 4.37
CA VAL A 52 -13.18 -4.75 3.69
C VAL A 52 -13.80 -4.83 2.30
N VAL A 53 -12.97 -4.81 1.27
CA VAL A 53 -13.41 -5.01 -0.13
C VAL A 53 -13.06 -6.44 -0.53
N ASP A 54 -14.09 -7.28 -0.62
CA ASP A 54 -13.99 -8.70 -0.96
C ASP A 54 -14.25 -8.91 -2.46
N GLN A 55 -13.21 -9.30 -3.18
CA GLN A 55 -13.25 -9.66 -4.60
C GLN A 55 -13.23 -11.19 -4.80
N SER A 56 -13.59 -11.98 -3.79
CA SER A 56 -13.59 -13.44 -3.85
C SER A 56 -14.61 -13.98 -4.85
N ASP A 57 -14.29 -15.14 -5.41
CA ASP A 57 -15.09 -15.79 -6.42
C ASP A 57 -16.32 -16.49 -5.80
N ASP A 58 -16.30 -16.78 -4.48
CA ASP A 58 -17.36 -17.42 -3.70
C ASP A 58 -17.66 -16.68 -2.38
N SER A 59 -18.54 -17.25 -1.54
CA SER A 59 -18.96 -16.67 -0.25
C SER A 59 -18.00 -16.96 0.92
N THR A 60 -17.00 -17.84 0.76
CA THR A 60 -16.18 -18.36 1.85
C THR A 60 -15.50 -17.25 2.65
N THR A 61 -14.98 -16.21 1.98
CA THR A 61 -14.33 -15.07 2.65
C THR A 61 -15.34 -14.25 3.45
N ARG A 62 -16.55 -14.00 2.91
CA ARG A 62 -17.61 -13.26 3.62
C ARG A 62 -18.15 -14.04 4.82
N GLU A 63 -18.22 -15.35 4.70
CA GLU A 63 -18.62 -16.22 5.81
C GLU A 63 -17.61 -16.17 6.95
N ALA A 64 -16.31 -16.22 6.65
CA ALA A 64 -15.25 -16.06 7.65
C ALA A 64 -15.26 -14.67 8.33
N LEU A 65 -15.67 -13.65 7.60
CA LEU A 65 -15.76 -12.27 8.11
C LEU A 65 -17.06 -11.98 8.88
N ARG A 66 -18.03 -12.91 8.96
CA ARG A 66 -19.37 -12.67 9.55
C ARG A 66 -19.31 -12.14 10.99
N GLU A 67 -18.47 -12.76 11.81
CA GLU A 67 -18.30 -12.32 13.21
C GLU A 67 -17.66 -10.93 13.29
N VAL A 68 -16.61 -10.68 12.50
CA VAL A 68 -15.94 -9.37 12.42
C VAL A 68 -16.89 -8.29 11.92
N ALA A 69 -17.74 -8.61 10.95
CA ALA A 69 -18.72 -7.70 10.38
C ALA A 69 -19.88 -7.34 11.35
N SER A 70 -19.99 -8.02 12.50
CA SER A 70 -20.91 -7.61 13.57
C SER A 70 -20.45 -6.38 14.36
N ASP A 71 -19.17 -6.01 14.28
CA ASP A 71 -18.66 -4.76 14.85
C ASP A 71 -19.19 -3.57 14.02
N PRO A 72 -19.85 -2.57 14.66
CA PRO A 72 -20.45 -1.45 13.94
C PRO A 72 -19.43 -0.58 13.18
N ARG A 73 -18.14 -0.71 13.46
CA ARG A 73 -17.06 -0.03 12.73
C ARG A 73 -16.70 -0.71 11.41
N VAL A 74 -17.24 -1.90 11.13
CA VAL A 74 -16.84 -2.72 9.98
C VAL A 74 -17.90 -2.71 8.89
N SER A 75 -17.46 -2.47 7.65
CA SER A 75 -18.27 -2.68 6.45
C SER A 75 -17.58 -3.66 5.52
N VAL A 76 -18.30 -4.67 5.05
CA VAL A 76 -17.81 -5.65 4.05
C VAL A 76 -18.52 -5.41 2.73
N ILE A 77 -17.78 -5.12 1.68
CA ILE A 77 -18.28 -4.82 0.33
C ILE A 77 -17.86 -5.94 -0.61
N ALA A 78 -18.82 -6.66 -1.17
CA ALA A 78 -18.57 -7.60 -2.24
C ALA A 78 -18.37 -6.85 -3.57
N ALA A 79 -17.30 -7.16 -4.30
CA ALA A 79 -16.97 -6.51 -5.56
C ALA A 79 -16.45 -7.52 -6.60
N PRO A 80 -16.63 -7.25 -7.90
CA PRO A 80 -16.05 -8.10 -8.94
C PRO A 80 -14.52 -8.06 -8.91
N PRO A 81 -13.83 -9.13 -9.37
CA PRO A 81 -12.37 -9.23 -9.35
C PRO A 81 -11.73 -8.31 -10.41
N ARG A 82 -11.39 -7.10 -10.00
CA ARG A 82 -10.77 -6.06 -10.85
C ARG A 82 -9.33 -5.72 -10.45
N GLY A 83 -8.79 -6.39 -9.45
CA GLY A 83 -7.44 -6.19 -8.93
C GLY A 83 -7.36 -5.26 -7.72
N LEU A 84 -6.17 -5.22 -7.09
CA LEU A 84 -5.92 -4.52 -5.83
C LEU A 84 -6.19 -3.02 -5.90
N ALA A 85 -5.73 -2.34 -6.96
CA ALA A 85 -5.93 -0.90 -7.12
C ALA A 85 -7.42 -0.53 -7.20
N ALA A 86 -8.23 -1.32 -7.93
CA ALA A 86 -9.68 -1.13 -8.01
C ALA A 86 -10.37 -1.37 -6.66
N ALA A 87 -9.93 -2.40 -5.90
CA ALA A 87 -10.44 -2.65 -4.56
C ALA A 87 -10.11 -1.49 -3.61
N ARG A 88 -8.86 -0.98 -3.63
CA ARG A 88 -8.47 0.19 -2.83
C ARG A 88 -9.27 1.43 -3.21
N ASN A 89 -9.48 1.70 -4.50
CA ASN A 89 -10.31 2.81 -4.96
C ASN A 89 -11.75 2.72 -4.44
N LEU A 90 -12.38 1.55 -4.56
CA LEU A 90 -13.72 1.30 -4.05
C LEU A 90 -13.77 1.50 -2.52
N GLY A 91 -12.79 0.95 -1.80
CA GLY A 91 -12.69 1.12 -0.36
C GLY A 91 -12.58 2.59 0.04
N VAL A 92 -11.68 3.37 -0.58
CA VAL A 92 -11.55 4.81 -0.32
C VAL A 92 -12.85 5.57 -0.63
N ALA A 93 -13.53 5.24 -1.72
CA ALA A 93 -14.80 5.87 -2.07
C ALA A 93 -15.90 5.58 -1.03
N SER A 94 -15.81 4.45 -0.34
CA SER A 94 -16.78 3.99 0.69
C SER A 94 -16.43 4.44 2.11
N THR A 95 -15.34 5.18 2.30
CA THR A 95 -14.90 5.74 3.58
C THR A 95 -15.19 7.24 3.66
N ALA A 96 -15.12 7.85 4.86
CA ALA A 96 -15.39 9.28 5.07
C ALA A 96 -14.20 10.05 5.67
N ALA A 97 -13.31 9.39 6.40
CA ALA A 97 -12.20 10.01 7.12
C ALA A 97 -11.23 10.78 6.19
N PRO A 98 -10.59 11.84 6.67
CA PRO A 98 -9.61 12.62 5.91
C PRO A 98 -8.33 11.86 5.60
N ILE A 99 -8.02 10.82 6.37
CA ILE A 99 -6.89 9.91 6.18
C ILE A 99 -7.44 8.50 5.95
N VAL A 100 -6.87 7.80 4.99
CA VAL A 100 -7.19 6.40 4.72
C VAL A 100 -5.91 5.57 4.78
N ALA A 101 -5.89 4.56 5.64
CA ALA A 101 -4.80 3.61 5.80
C ALA A 101 -5.10 2.31 5.05
N PHE A 102 -4.06 1.65 4.58
CA PHE A 102 -4.13 0.37 3.88
C PHE A 102 -3.19 -0.64 4.52
N THR A 103 -3.66 -1.87 4.57
CA THR A 103 -2.82 -3.05 4.82
C THR A 103 -3.36 -4.21 3.98
N ASP A 104 -2.59 -5.29 3.88
CA ASP A 104 -2.95 -6.44 3.07
C ASP A 104 -3.57 -7.55 3.94
N ASP A 105 -4.33 -8.48 3.34
CA ASP A 105 -5.04 -9.56 4.01
C ASP A 105 -4.12 -10.65 4.61
N ASP A 106 -2.82 -10.55 4.35
CA ASP A 106 -1.76 -11.34 4.97
C ASP A 106 -0.87 -10.53 5.92
N CYS A 107 -1.37 -9.38 6.40
CA CYS A 107 -0.67 -8.51 7.35
C CYS A 107 -1.42 -8.33 8.67
N ALA A 108 -0.69 -8.03 9.75
CA ALA A 108 -1.25 -7.61 11.03
C ALA A 108 -0.55 -6.32 11.50
N PRO A 109 -1.32 -5.23 11.70
CA PRO A 109 -0.78 -4.00 12.26
C PRO A 109 -0.21 -4.21 13.67
N ALA A 110 0.88 -3.53 13.98
CA ALA A 110 1.42 -3.44 15.33
C ALA A 110 0.57 -2.50 16.20
N PRO A 111 0.58 -2.66 17.53
CA PRO A 111 -0.02 -1.68 18.43
C PRO A 111 0.50 -0.27 18.16
N GLY A 112 -0.40 0.74 18.19
CA GLY A 112 -0.03 2.12 17.90
C GLY A 112 0.16 2.45 16.41
N TRP A 113 -0.19 1.55 15.49
CA TRP A 113 -0.04 1.75 14.05
C TRP A 113 -0.77 2.98 13.52
N LEU A 114 -2.06 3.16 13.90
CA LEU A 114 -2.87 4.29 13.44
C LEU A 114 -2.46 5.60 14.11
N GLU A 115 -2.05 5.56 15.37
CA GLU A 115 -1.48 6.70 16.09
C GLU A 115 -0.20 7.20 15.40
N ALA A 116 0.67 6.27 14.99
CA ALA A 116 1.91 6.60 14.29
C ALA A 116 1.62 7.19 12.89
N ILE A 117 0.60 6.70 12.19
CA ILE A 117 0.11 7.28 10.93
C ILE A 117 -0.44 8.69 11.17
N ALA A 118 -1.30 8.88 12.18
CA ALA A 118 -1.84 10.19 12.52
C ALA A 118 -0.72 11.19 12.81
N ALA A 119 0.25 10.81 13.64
CA ALA A 119 1.42 11.63 13.96
C ALA A 119 2.27 11.97 12.73
N ALA A 120 2.41 11.04 11.78
CA ALA A 120 3.17 11.29 10.55
C ALA A 120 2.50 12.31 9.63
N PHE A 121 1.18 12.47 9.68
CA PHE A 121 0.44 13.51 8.96
C PHE A 121 0.30 14.81 9.75
N ALA A 122 0.44 14.76 11.08
CA ALA A 122 0.28 15.93 11.93
C ALA A 122 1.38 16.97 11.64
N GLY A 123 1.01 18.26 11.76
CA GLY A 123 1.95 19.37 11.62
C GLY A 123 2.44 19.66 10.20
N ASP A 124 2.03 18.86 9.21
CA ASP A 124 2.46 19.05 7.82
C ASP A 124 1.36 18.70 6.82
N ALA A 125 0.55 19.70 6.45
CA ALA A 125 -0.55 19.54 5.51
C ALA A 125 -0.09 19.17 4.09
N SER A 126 1.18 19.38 3.75
CA SER A 126 1.73 19.04 2.44
C SER A 126 2.01 17.55 2.26
N ILE A 127 2.05 16.75 3.34
CA ILE A 127 2.22 15.30 3.25
C ILE A 127 0.93 14.68 2.74
N GLY A 128 0.99 14.07 1.57
CA GLY A 128 -0.14 13.37 0.94
C GLY A 128 -0.10 11.85 1.10
N VAL A 129 1.09 11.28 1.32
CA VAL A 129 1.32 9.83 1.44
C VAL A 129 2.27 9.54 2.59
N VAL A 130 1.95 8.53 3.38
CA VAL A 130 2.80 7.99 4.44
C VAL A 130 3.00 6.49 4.22
N PHE A 131 4.23 6.02 4.35
CA PHE A 131 4.58 4.60 4.41
C PHE A 131 5.19 4.26 5.76
N GLY A 132 4.92 3.05 6.22
CA GLY A 132 5.55 2.45 7.39
C GLY A 132 6.41 1.24 7.06
N SER A 133 6.88 0.57 8.10
CA SER A 133 7.64 -0.67 8.01
C SER A 133 6.70 -1.86 7.75
N VAL A 134 7.14 -2.76 6.88
CA VAL A 134 6.56 -4.09 6.69
C VAL A 134 7.59 -5.11 7.13
N VAL A 135 7.34 -5.78 8.24
CA VAL A 135 8.26 -6.72 8.87
C VAL A 135 7.80 -8.14 8.57
N ALA A 136 8.67 -8.97 8.00
CA ALA A 136 8.32 -10.36 7.78
C ALA A 136 8.11 -11.09 9.12
N ALA A 137 7.03 -11.88 9.23
CA ALA A 137 6.90 -12.88 10.27
C ALA A 137 8.03 -13.92 10.15
N ASP A 138 8.25 -14.71 11.18
CA ASP A 138 9.23 -15.79 11.12
C ASP A 138 8.86 -16.80 10.02
N TYR A 139 9.85 -17.18 9.21
CA TYR A 139 9.68 -18.12 8.11
C TYR A 139 10.97 -18.89 7.84
N ASP A 140 10.86 -20.04 7.20
CA ASP A 140 12.01 -20.81 6.71
C ASP A 140 12.59 -20.15 5.45
N ARG A 141 13.76 -19.55 5.60
CA ARG A 141 14.49 -18.88 4.51
C ARG A 141 15.00 -19.87 3.44
N GLY A 142 15.16 -21.13 3.78
CA GLY A 142 15.51 -22.17 2.82
C GLY A 142 14.35 -22.52 1.89
N ALA A 143 13.11 -22.45 2.38
CA ALA A 143 11.90 -22.78 1.63
C ALA A 143 11.35 -21.63 0.78
N GLY A 144 11.61 -20.35 1.18
CA GLY A 144 11.05 -19.22 0.46
C GLY A 144 11.40 -17.88 1.08
N PHE A 145 10.55 -16.87 0.83
CA PHE A 145 10.69 -15.54 1.41
C PHE A 145 9.33 -14.91 1.72
N THR A 146 9.34 -13.94 2.64
CA THR A 146 8.21 -13.04 2.87
C THR A 146 8.64 -11.63 2.46
N PRO A 147 7.89 -10.95 1.56
CA PRO A 147 8.18 -9.57 1.20
C PRO A 147 8.22 -8.67 2.43
N ALA A 148 9.26 -7.87 2.55
CA ALA A 148 9.45 -6.97 3.69
C ALA A 148 10.13 -5.67 3.25
N TYR A 149 9.85 -4.60 3.97
CA TYR A 149 10.51 -3.31 3.82
C TYR A 149 10.61 -2.65 5.20
N ARG A 150 11.84 -2.47 5.68
CA ARG A 150 12.08 -1.86 7.00
C ARG A 150 12.49 -0.41 6.84
N VAL A 151 11.76 0.47 7.49
CA VAL A 151 12.11 1.88 7.65
C VAL A 151 12.97 2.02 8.91
N ASP A 152 14.20 2.50 8.77
CA ASP A 152 15.17 2.67 9.87
C ASP A 152 15.08 4.04 10.56
N ARG A 153 14.64 5.07 9.81
CA ARG A 153 14.48 6.45 10.29
C ARG A 153 13.43 7.19 9.47
N PRO A 154 12.81 8.25 10.03
CA PRO A 154 11.88 9.07 9.26
C PRO A 154 12.57 9.73 8.06
N ARG A 155 11.91 9.70 6.91
CA ARG A 155 12.35 10.36 5.67
C ARG A 155 11.18 11.05 5.01
N THR A 156 11.44 12.13 4.28
CA THR A 156 10.40 12.82 3.51
C THR A 156 10.97 13.20 2.14
N ALA A 157 10.26 12.84 1.09
CA ALA A 157 10.45 13.34 -0.27
C ALA A 157 9.38 14.37 -0.59
N ARG A 158 9.79 15.53 -1.11
CA ARG A 158 8.88 16.60 -1.56
C ARG A 158 8.98 16.85 -3.06
N THR A 159 9.90 16.19 -3.72
CA THR A 159 10.12 16.29 -5.16
C THR A 159 10.41 14.92 -5.75
N LEU A 160 10.16 14.76 -7.04
CA LEU A 160 10.44 13.52 -7.76
C LEU A 160 11.91 13.11 -7.63
N ALA A 161 12.85 14.06 -7.63
CA ALA A 161 14.28 13.79 -7.48
C ALA A 161 14.62 13.09 -6.15
N ARG A 162 13.82 13.27 -5.11
CA ARG A 162 13.95 12.64 -3.79
C ARG A 162 13.19 11.32 -3.65
N LYS A 163 12.36 10.92 -4.63
CA LYS A 163 11.63 9.63 -4.58
C LYS A 163 12.53 8.42 -4.23
N PRO A 164 13.78 8.32 -4.72
CA PRO A 164 14.65 7.21 -4.34
C PRO A 164 15.02 7.12 -2.86
N SER A 165 14.78 8.15 -2.06
CA SER A 165 15.00 8.12 -0.60
C SER A 165 13.80 7.59 0.20
N VAL A 166 12.64 7.44 -0.42
CA VAL A 166 11.40 6.89 0.16
C VAL A 166 10.83 5.84 -0.80
N GLU A 167 10.78 4.60 -0.37
CA GLU A 167 10.28 3.51 -1.22
C GLU A 167 8.88 3.10 -0.80
N GLY A 168 8.75 2.64 0.43
CA GLY A 168 7.51 2.10 0.98
C GLY A 168 6.94 0.93 0.17
N ILE A 169 6.02 0.20 0.77
CA ILE A 169 5.16 -0.78 0.06
C ILE A 169 3.73 -0.65 0.56
N GLY A 170 2.77 -0.96 -0.31
CA GLY A 170 1.35 -0.74 -0.08
C GLY A 170 0.74 -1.47 1.11
N ALA A 171 1.44 -2.50 1.63
CA ALA A 171 1.03 -3.25 2.82
C ALA A 171 1.07 -2.42 4.12
N CYS A 172 1.83 -1.31 4.16
CA CYS A 172 1.81 -0.33 5.25
C CYS A 172 1.83 1.08 4.66
N MET A 173 0.69 1.52 4.15
CA MET A 173 0.52 2.80 3.46
C MET A 173 -0.68 3.57 4.04
N ALA A 174 -0.59 4.89 4.04
CA ALA A 174 -1.74 5.75 4.29
C ALA A 174 -1.70 6.98 3.38
N ILE A 175 -2.86 7.52 3.07
CA ILE A 175 -3.00 8.67 2.17
C ILE A 175 -3.95 9.72 2.75
N ARG A 176 -3.76 10.97 2.36
CA ARG A 176 -4.85 11.94 2.49
C ARG A 176 -5.90 11.67 1.41
N ARG A 177 -7.16 11.67 1.81
CA ARG A 177 -8.30 11.57 0.87
C ARG A 177 -8.28 12.70 -0.16
N SER A 178 -7.86 13.91 0.22
CA SER A 178 -7.70 15.04 -0.70
C SER A 178 -6.68 14.73 -1.81
N THR A 179 -5.56 14.12 -1.46
CA THR A 179 -4.55 13.66 -2.43
C THR A 179 -5.13 12.60 -3.37
N TRP A 180 -5.85 11.60 -2.83
CA TRP A 180 -6.51 10.58 -3.65
C TRP A 180 -7.50 11.20 -4.66
N ARG A 181 -8.32 12.16 -4.22
CA ARG A 181 -9.25 12.86 -5.12
C ARG A 181 -8.53 13.66 -6.19
N ALA A 182 -7.50 14.42 -5.82
CA ALA A 182 -6.72 15.23 -6.75
C ALA A 182 -6.02 14.40 -7.84
N LEU A 183 -5.60 13.17 -7.49
CA LEU A 183 -4.93 12.26 -8.42
C LEU A 183 -5.89 11.35 -9.21
N GLY A 184 -7.21 11.39 -8.91
CA GLY A 184 -8.20 10.50 -9.52
C GLY A 184 -8.09 9.04 -9.07
N GLY A 185 -7.47 8.78 -7.91
CA GLY A 185 -7.32 7.45 -7.33
C GLY A 185 -6.04 6.71 -7.71
N PHE A 186 -6.01 5.41 -7.39
CA PHE A 186 -4.99 4.47 -7.87
C PHE A 186 -5.23 4.11 -9.33
N ASP A 187 -4.16 3.89 -10.10
CA ASP A 187 -4.26 3.41 -11.48
C ASP A 187 -4.60 1.91 -11.50
N GLU A 188 -5.81 1.57 -11.95
CA GLU A 188 -6.35 0.21 -11.94
C GLU A 188 -5.68 -0.74 -12.95
N GLN A 189 -4.81 -0.24 -13.82
CA GLN A 189 -3.97 -1.08 -14.70
C GLN A 189 -2.73 -1.61 -13.99
N LEU A 190 -2.44 -1.10 -12.77
CA LEU A 190 -1.32 -1.50 -11.93
C LEU A 190 -1.81 -2.29 -10.71
N GLY A 191 -0.89 -3.02 -10.06
CA GLY A 191 -1.16 -3.77 -8.83
C GLY A 191 -1.52 -5.24 -9.06
N ALA A 192 -1.58 -5.99 -7.98
CA ALA A 192 -1.92 -7.40 -8.00
C ALA A 192 -3.31 -7.64 -8.64
N GLY A 193 -3.40 -8.63 -9.52
CA GLY A 193 -4.62 -8.98 -10.23
C GLY A 193 -4.94 -8.07 -11.45
N SER A 194 -4.07 -7.11 -11.77
CA SER A 194 -4.19 -6.27 -12.97
C SER A 194 -3.23 -6.70 -14.09
N ALA A 195 -3.34 -6.06 -15.25
CA ALA A 195 -2.50 -6.35 -16.43
C ALA A 195 -1.00 -6.12 -16.16
N LEU A 196 -0.65 -5.10 -15.38
CA LEU A 196 0.74 -4.73 -15.07
C LEU A 196 1.23 -5.25 -13.70
N ARG A 197 0.41 -6.05 -13.01
CA ARG A 197 0.74 -6.92 -11.88
C ARG A 197 1.25 -6.28 -10.59
N ALA A 198 1.84 -5.09 -10.60
CA ALA A 198 2.42 -4.43 -9.42
C ALA A 198 2.61 -2.94 -9.64
N GLY A 199 3.00 -2.20 -8.58
CA GLY A 199 3.50 -0.83 -8.66
C GLY A 199 2.45 0.26 -8.51
N GLU A 200 1.22 -0.06 -8.09
CA GLU A 200 0.13 0.90 -7.85
C GLU A 200 0.45 1.90 -6.73
N ASP A 201 1.16 1.44 -5.70
CA ASP A 201 1.63 2.23 -4.57
C ASP A 201 2.78 3.19 -4.96
N THR A 202 3.75 2.67 -5.70
CA THR A 202 4.86 3.45 -6.24
C THR A 202 4.37 4.49 -7.25
N ASP A 203 3.44 4.11 -8.13
CA ASP A 203 2.79 5.03 -9.07
C ASP A 203 2.05 6.15 -8.34
N PHE A 204 1.23 5.80 -7.35
CA PHE A 204 0.49 6.79 -6.55
C PHE A 204 1.44 7.78 -5.87
N ALA A 205 2.52 7.29 -5.25
CA ALA A 205 3.54 8.14 -4.62
C ALA A 205 4.25 9.05 -5.62
N VAL A 206 4.56 8.55 -6.82
CA VAL A 206 5.16 9.36 -7.90
C VAL A 206 4.21 10.45 -8.35
N ARG A 207 2.94 10.13 -8.62
CA ARG A 207 1.93 11.12 -9.01
C ARG A 207 1.66 12.14 -7.91
N ALA A 208 1.69 11.72 -6.63
CA ALA A 208 1.59 12.63 -5.49
C ALA A 208 2.74 13.66 -5.50
N LEU A 209 3.99 13.23 -5.69
CA LEU A 209 5.13 14.13 -5.78
C LEU A 209 5.04 15.08 -6.99
N LEU A 210 4.55 14.62 -8.13
CA LEU A 210 4.35 15.45 -9.31
C LEU A 210 3.25 16.50 -9.10
N ALA A 211 2.25 16.18 -8.28
CA ALA A 211 1.19 17.10 -7.89
C ALA A 211 1.56 18.01 -6.70
N GLY A 212 2.81 17.96 -6.21
CA GLY A 212 3.31 18.78 -5.10
C GLY A 212 3.02 18.24 -3.71
N ALA A 213 2.41 17.05 -3.58
CA ALA A 213 2.19 16.41 -2.29
C ALA A 213 3.44 15.63 -1.84
N GLY A 214 3.83 15.81 -0.57
CA GLY A 214 4.97 15.11 0.02
C GLY A 214 4.67 13.62 0.29
N VAL A 215 5.72 12.81 0.23
CA VAL A 215 5.71 11.39 0.61
C VAL A 215 6.64 11.22 1.81
N ARG A 216 6.13 10.63 2.89
CA ARG A 216 6.87 10.41 4.13
C ARG A 216 6.98 8.93 4.47
N GLU A 217 8.10 8.53 5.04
CA GLU A 217 8.28 7.25 5.71
C GLU A 217 8.44 7.45 7.21
N THR A 218 7.85 6.56 8.01
CA THR A 218 8.00 6.53 9.47
C THR A 218 8.23 5.10 9.98
N PRO A 219 9.27 4.86 10.81
CA PRO A 219 9.48 3.56 11.43
C PRO A 219 8.46 3.23 12.52
N ALA A 220 7.78 4.26 13.05
CA ALA A 220 6.80 4.10 14.13
C ALA A 220 5.54 3.35 13.68
N ALA A 221 5.13 3.50 12.40
CA ALA A 221 4.06 2.71 11.83
C ALA A 221 4.62 1.39 11.28
N SER A 222 4.11 0.25 11.73
CA SER A 222 4.57 -1.05 11.24
C SER A 222 3.47 -2.09 11.18
N VAL A 223 3.63 -3.03 10.25
CA VAL A 223 2.79 -4.24 10.12
C VAL A 223 3.67 -5.48 10.04
N THR A 224 3.20 -6.60 10.59
CA THR A 224 3.82 -7.92 10.41
C THR A 224 3.19 -8.60 9.20
N HIS A 225 4.01 -9.02 8.24
CA HIS A 225 3.60 -9.66 7.00
C HIS A 225 3.80 -11.17 7.08
N TYR A 226 2.72 -11.93 6.91
CA TYR A 226 2.68 -13.40 6.94
C TYR A 226 2.65 -14.03 5.54
N GLY A 227 2.71 -13.21 4.51
CA GLY A 227 2.59 -13.63 3.11
C GLY A 227 3.82 -14.35 2.59
N PHE A 228 4.11 -15.54 3.15
CA PHE A 228 5.19 -16.40 2.67
C PHE A 228 4.99 -16.80 1.21
N ARG A 229 6.08 -16.83 0.45
CA ARG A 229 6.15 -17.26 -0.96
C ARG A 229 7.23 -18.32 -1.07
N ALA A 230 6.87 -19.52 -1.49
CA ALA A 230 7.86 -20.56 -1.85
C ALA A 230 8.72 -20.10 -3.04
N TRP A 231 9.93 -20.62 -3.18
CA TRP A 231 10.89 -20.09 -4.16
C TRP A 231 10.44 -20.21 -5.62
N ASP A 232 9.66 -21.21 -5.99
CA ASP A 232 9.06 -21.38 -7.30
C ASP A 232 8.00 -20.32 -7.60
N GLU A 233 7.06 -20.09 -6.68
CA GLU A 233 6.07 -19.00 -6.75
C GLU A 233 6.74 -17.63 -6.67
N GLY A 234 7.76 -17.50 -5.85
CA GLY A 234 8.51 -16.27 -5.61
C GLY A 234 9.18 -15.72 -6.87
N ARG A 235 9.64 -16.59 -7.77
CA ARG A 235 10.22 -16.16 -9.06
C ARG A 235 9.19 -15.43 -9.92
N ALA A 236 7.98 -15.97 -10.03
CA ALA A 236 6.90 -15.37 -10.78
C ALA A 236 6.44 -14.05 -10.14
N THR A 237 6.45 -13.97 -8.81
CA THR A 237 6.15 -12.76 -8.05
C THR A 237 7.18 -11.66 -8.32
N ILE A 238 8.48 -11.97 -8.26
CA ILE A 238 9.55 -11.01 -8.53
C ILE A 238 9.49 -10.54 -10.00
N GLU A 239 9.22 -11.44 -10.95
CA GLU A 239 9.01 -11.06 -12.34
C GLU A 239 7.83 -10.08 -12.49
N GLY A 240 6.71 -10.34 -11.83
CA GLY A 240 5.56 -9.45 -11.79
C GLY A 240 5.92 -8.06 -11.24
N TYR A 241 6.71 -7.98 -10.16
CA TYR A 241 7.22 -6.72 -9.62
C TYR A 241 8.07 -5.96 -10.63
N MET A 242 8.97 -6.65 -11.35
CA MET A 242 9.83 -6.01 -12.35
C MET A 242 9.01 -5.45 -13.52
N ILE A 243 7.97 -6.17 -13.99
CA ILE A 243 7.05 -5.68 -15.04
C ILE A 243 6.32 -4.43 -14.56
N GLY A 244 5.70 -4.46 -13.38
CA GLY A 244 4.98 -3.31 -12.84
C GLY A 244 5.88 -2.09 -12.66
N LEU A 245 7.06 -2.27 -12.06
CA LEU A 245 8.05 -1.20 -11.88
C LEU A 245 8.52 -0.64 -13.23
N GLY A 246 8.79 -1.49 -14.22
CA GLY A 246 9.13 -1.03 -15.57
C GLY A 246 8.06 -0.12 -16.16
N ALA A 247 6.79 -0.52 -16.05
CA ALA A 247 5.66 0.27 -16.54
C ALA A 247 5.53 1.62 -15.80
N VAL A 248 5.66 1.62 -14.46
CA VAL A 248 5.65 2.85 -13.65
C VAL A 248 6.79 3.80 -14.05
N HIS A 249 7.99 3.27 -14.29
CA HIS A 249 9.12 4.10 -14.71
C HIS A 249 8.92 4.72 -16.10
N ALA A 250 8.35 3.95 -17.05
CA ALA A 250 7.96 4.47 -18.35
C ALA A 250 6.89 5.57 -18.23
N LYS A 251 5.88 5.37 -17.37
CA LYS A 251 4.87 6.39 -17.05
C LYS A 251 5.51 7.64 -16.43
N MET A 252 6.40 7.47 -15.47
CA MET A 252 7.14 8.57 -14.83
C MET A 252 7.88 9.42 -15.85
N LEU A 253 8.57 8.78 -16.82
CA LEU A 253 9.26 9.49 -17.91
C LEU A 253 8.28 10.24 -18.81
N ARG A 254 7.15 9.65 -19.13
CA ARG A 254 6.11 10.28 -19.99
C ARG A 254 5.43 11.47 -19.32
N LEU A 255 5.32 11.47 -17.97
CA LEU A 255 4.68 12.54 -17.21
C LEU A 255 5.66 13.68 -16.86
N ALA A 256 6.87 13.34 -16.45
CA ALA A 256 7.86 14.30 -15.92
C ALA A 256 9.00 14.63 -16.90
N GLY A 257 9.06 13.97 -18.07
CA GLY A 257 10.13 14.21 -19.05
C GLY A 257 11.53 13.96 -18.49
N PRO A 258 12.53 14.74 -18.89
CA PRO A 258 13.94 14.55 -18.49
C PRO A 258 14.18 14.59 -16.97
N ALA A 259 13.34 15.29 -16.21
CA ALA A 259 13.44 15.34 -14.75
C ALA A 259 13.28 13.96 -14.08
N ALA A 260 12.66 12.99 -14.77
CA ALA A 260 12.51 11.62 -14.30
C ALA A 260 13.79 10.77 -14.46
N LEU A 261 14.74 11.12 -15.31
CA LEU A 261 15.86 10.24 -15.67
C LEU A 261 16.72 9.84 -14.46
N ARG A 262 17.11 10.81 -13.61
CA ARG A 262 17.93 10.52 -12.42
C ARG A 262 17.20 9.63 -11.40
N PRO A 263 15.97 9.94 -10.95
CA PRO A 263 15.24 9.05 -10.05
C PRO A 263 14.96 7.68 -10.67
N ILE A 264 14.65 7.59 -11.97
CA ILE A 264 14.47 6.30 -12.66
C ILE A 264 15.77 5.49 -12.60
N ALA A 265 16.90 6.06 -12.96
CA ALA A 265 18.18 5.36 -12.93
C ALA A 265 18.52 4.83 -11.53
N ALA A 266 18.30 5.65 -10.49
CA ALA A 266 18.56 5.26 -9.11
C ALA A 266 17.63 4.10 -8.64
N LEU A 267 16.34 4.18 -8.95
CA LEU A 267 15.36 3.14 -8.59
C LEU A 267 15.59 1.86 -9.39
N ALA A 268 15.76 1.97 -10.71
CA ALA A 268 16.01 0.82 -11.59
C ALA A 268 17.32 0.10 -11.19
N TRP A 269 18.40 0.84 -10.92
CA TRP A 269 19.65 0.29 -10.42
C TRP A 269 19.44 -0.51 -9.14
N ARG A 270 18.71 0.04 -8.17
CA ARG A 270 18.42 -0.63 -6.89
C ARG A 270 17.71 -1.97 -7.11
N TRP A 271 16.64 -1.98 -7.88
CA TRP A 271 15.83 -3.18 -8.11
C TRP A 271 16.52 -4.21 -9.01
N ILE A 272 17.24 -3.77 -10.05
CA ILE A 272 17.94 -4.66 -10.98
C ILE A 272 19.25 -5.18 -10.37
N ALA A 273 20.06 -4.29 -9.80
CA ALA A 273 21.37 -4.67 -9.27
C ALA A 273 21.28 -5.35 -7.90
N ARG A 274 20.50 -4.78 -6.96
CA ARG A 274 20.32 -5.35 -5.61
C ARG A 274 19.16 -6.34 -5.55
N GLY A 275 18.04 -6.04 -6.25
CA GLY A 275 16.80 -6.80 -6.20
C GLY A 275 16.10 -6.65 -4.83
N PRO A 276 14.92 -7.28 -4.67
CA PRO A 276 14.29 -7.40 -3.37
C PRO A 276 15.22 -8.12 -2.39
N VAL A 277 15.05 -7.86 -1.09
CA VAL A 277 15.84 -8.54 -0.02
C VAL A 277 15.36 -9.98 0.08
N VAL A 278 15.96 -10.83 -0.72
CA VAL A 278 15.78 -12.30 -0.73
C VAL A 278 17.15 -12.94 -0.70
N ASP A 279 17.20 -14.22 -0.32
CA ASP A 279 18.42 -15.00 -0.35
C ASP A 279 19.09 -14.91 -1.74
N LEU A 280 20.40 -14.64 -1.73
CA LEU A 280 21.19 -14.44 -2.96
C LEU A 280 21.16 -15.67 -3.88
N ASN A 281 21.11 -16.88 -3.30
CA ASN A 281 21.13 -18.15 -4.05
C ASN A 281 19.82 -18.42 -4.82
N HIS A 282 18.69 -17.84 -4.36
CA HIS A 282 17.37 -18.04 -4.96
C HIS A 282 16.88 -16.83 -5.77
N ARG A 283 17.66 -15.78 -5.78
CA ARG A 283 17.31 -14.54 -6.50
C ARG A 283 17.31 -14.79 -8.01
N PRO A 284 16.26 -14.39 -8.76
CA PRO A 284 16.30 -14.48 -10.22
C PRO A 284 17.53 -13.76 -10.78
N PRO A 285 18.20 -14.33 -11.82
CA PRO A 285 19.34 -13.68 -12.46
C PRO A 285 19.08 -12.24 -12.85
N ARG A 286 20.12 -11.39 -12.78
CA ARG A 286 20.00 -9.96 -13.14
C ARG A 286 19.44 -9.77 -14.55
N ALA A 287 19.86 -10.61 -15.49
CA ALA A 287 19.38 -10.56 -16.87
C ALA A 287 17.87 -10.78 -16.97
N LEU A 288 17.30 -11.73 -16.23
CA LEU A 288 15.86 -11.97 -16.20
C LEU A 288 15.09 -10.80 -15.55
N ARG A 289 15.63 -10.24 -14.46
CA ARG A 289 15.03 -9.05 -13.83
C ARG A 289 15.04 -7.85 -14.77
N LEU A 290 16.15 -7.63 -15.48
CA LEU A 290 16.26 -6.58 -16.49
C LEU A 290 15.30 -6.81 -17.65
N ALA A 291 15.23 -8.03 -18.17
CA ALA A 291 14.31 -8.37 -19.26
C ALA A 291 12.84 -8.13 -18.88
N ALA A 292 12.44 -8.55 -17.66
CA ALA A 292 11.09 -8.32 -17.13
C ALA A 292 10.81 -6.79 -16.96
N PHE A 293 11.79 -6.05 -16.43
CA PHE A 293 11.69 -4.60 -16.29
C PHE A 293 11.54 -3.90 -17.65
N LEU A 294 12.36 -4.25 -18.64
CA LEU A 294 12.29 -3.68 -19.99
C LEU A 294 10.98 -4.04 -20.69
N ARG A 295 10.48 -5.27 -20.50
CA ARG A 295 9.14 -5.68 -20.99
C ARG A 295 8.05 -4.80 -20.39
N GLY A 296 8.08 -4.57 -19.09
CA GLY A 296 7.15 -3.66 -18.41
C GLY A 296 7.28 -2.22 -18.90
N ALA A 297 8.51 -1.71 -19.03
CA ALA A 297 8.77 -0.37 -19.53
C ALA A 297 8.25 -0.18 -20.98
N TRP A 298 8.47 -1.17 -21.83
CA TRP A 298 7.92 -1.16 -23.21
C TRP A 298 6.40 -1.16 -23.20
N THR A 299 5.77 -2.03 -22.40
CA THR A 299 4.30 -2.08 -22.28
C THR A 299 3.75 -0.75 -21.77
N GLY A 300 4.33 -0.19 -20.70
CA GLY A 300 3.92 1.10 -20.16
C GLY A 300 4.18 2.29 -21.11
N TRP A 301 5.24 2.20 -21.92
CA TRP A 301 5.51 3.23 -22.94
C TRP A 301 4.43 3.25 -24.03
N ARG A 302 3.98 2.07 -24.47
CA ARG A 302 2.97 1.92 -25.54
C ARG A 302 1.53 2.04 -25.05
N ALA A 303 1.28 1.85 -23.76
CA ALA A 303 -0.05 1.93 -23.19
C ALA A 303 -0.64 3.35 -23.37
N PRO A 304 -1.90 3.49 -23.78
CA PRO A 304 -2.56 4.79 -23.79
C PRO A 304 -2.50 5.41 -22.38
N LEU A 305 -2.22 6.72 -22.30
CA LEU A 305 -2.04 7.45 -21.04
C LEU A 305 -3.00 8.65 -21.02
N ASP A 306 -3.89 8.65 -20.03
CA ASP A 306 -4.61 9.84 -19.60
C ASP A 306 -3.62 10.75 -18.85
N ARG A 307 -3.21 11.85 -19.49
CA ARG A 307 -2.20 12.75 -18.93
C ARG A 307 -2.72 13.62 -17.79
N GLU A 308 -4.01 13.88 -17.73
CA GLU A 308 -4.60 14.70 -16.66
C GLU A 308 -4.57 13.95 -15.34
N ARG A 309 -4.95 12.67 -15.34
CA ARG A 309 -4.94 11.81 -14.16
C ARG A 309 -3.60 11.10 -13.95
N GLY A 310 -2.77 11.00 -14.97
CA GLY A 310 -1.57 10.17 -14.97
C GLY A 310 -1.89 8.68 -14.91
N HIS A 311 -3.03 8.23 -15.45
CA HIS A 311 -3.46 6.84 -15.46
C HIS A 311 -3.25 6.19 -16.82
N PHE A 312 -2.91 4.92 -16.84
CA PHE A 312 -3.04 4.13 -18.05
C PHE A 312 -4.51 3.93 -18.39
N ALA A 313 -4.88 4.20 -19.62
CA ALA A 313 -6.23 3.90 -20.08
C ALA A 313 -6.41 2.38 -20.22
N ALA A 314 -7.61 1.89 -19.88
CA ALA A 314 -7.95 0.49 -20.14
C ALA A 314 -7.82 0.20 -21.66
N PRO A 315 -7.32 -0.99 -22.04
CA PRO A 315 -7.30 -1.38 -23.44
C PRO A 315 -8.73 -1.28 -24.01
N ARG A 316 -8.87 -0.67 -25.18
CA ARG A 316 -10.15 -0.68 -25.88
C ARG A 316 -10.48 -2.15 -26.19
N ARG A 317 -11.64 -2.59 -25.71
CA ARG A 317 -12.19 -3.92 -26.03
C ARG A 317 -12.55 -4.00 -27.49
#